data_8ddb267db47e989c32a417eb951b490a
#
_entry.id   8ddb267db47e989c32a417eb951b490a
#
_cell.length_a   1.000
_cell.length_b   1.000
_cell.length_c   1.000
_cell.angle_alpha   90.00
_cell.angle_beta   90.00
_cell.angle_gamma   90.00
#
_symmetry.space_group_name_H-M   'P 1'
#
loop_
_entity.id
_entity.type
_entity.pdbx_description
1 polymer ?
#
loop_
_entity_poly.entity_id
_entity_poly.type
_entity_poly.pdbx_seq_one_letter_code
_entity_poly.pdbx_strand_id
1 'polypeptide(L)'
;LYHPVERTAGLIRMILFAFASIFAPLFSQYFHEGNQKKMVEVFQLSTKWILLTSLPLFIFLILFSNTILMLFGSEFGNNSLALPILTVGIMIQAVFGLGSPSLTMSGFQKYNLINALVALFTNIFLNIMLIPQFGIAGAAMGTTIALFLISLLRFFENYYLLGMNLLSTKLLKPILAGLSTGMIVYLVKPYVFESGYFDYHSSILYLVIYLLFGAIFI
;
A
#
# COMPACT_ATOMS: atom_id res chain seq x y z
N LEU A 1 -19.64 -4.55 9.10
CA LEU A 1 -18.64 -5.64 8.92
C LEU A 1 -17.38 -5.20 8.14
N TYR A 2 -17.48 -4.32 7.12
CA TYR A 2 -16.33 -3.88 6.30
C TYR A 2 -15.41 -2.87 7.01
N HIS A 3 -15.92 -2.11 7.98
CA HIS A 3 -15.20 -1.03 8.65
C HIS A 3 -13.88 -1.45 9.35
N PRO A 4 -13.80 -2.56 10.10
CA PRO A 4 -12.54 -3.03 10.67
C PRO A 4 -11.49 -3.36 9.60
N VAL A 5 -11.89 -3.97 8.48
CA VAL A 5 -11.01 -4.30 7.36
C VAL A 5 -10.38 -3.02 6.78
N GLU A 6 -11.21 -2.01 6.52
CA GLU A 6 -10.74 -0.74 5.96
C GLU A 6 -9.83 0.02 6.92
N ARG A 7 -10.18 0.10 8.20
CA ARG A 7 -9.36 0.78 9.22
C ARG A 7 -8.00 0.15 9.37
N THR A 8 -7.95 -1.17 9.42
CA THR A 8 -6.70 -1.92 9.60
C THR A 8 -5.81 -1.79 8.36
N ALA A 9 -6.33 -2.04 7.17
CA ALA A 9 -5.58 -1.87 5.94
C ALA A 9 -5.15 -0.39 5.72
N GLY A 10 -5.96 0.56 6.17
CA GLY A 10 -5.70 1.99 6.10
C GLY A 10 -4.46 2.47 6.87
N LEU A 11 -3.90 1.68 7.78
CA LEU A 11 -2.63 2.00 8.47
C LEU A 11 -1.48 2.22 7.48
N ILE A 12 -1.43 1.45 6.38
CA ILE A 12 -0.44 1.65 5.32
C ILE A 12 -0.60 3.05 4.67
N ARG A 13 -1.83 3.53 4.55
CA ARG A 13 -2.13 4.85 3.97
C ARG A 13 -1.60 6.00 4.83
N MET A 14 -1.52 5.82 6.14
CA MET A 14 -0.92 6.82 7.05
C MET A 14 0.56 7.03 6.76
N ILE A 15 1.29 5.96 6.41
CA ILE A 15 2.70 6.04 6.00
C ILE A 15 2.81 6.90 4.74
N LEU A 16 1.99 6.63 3.73
CA LEU A 16 1.95 7.44 2.51
C LEU A 16 1.71 8.93 2.81
N PHE A 17 0.75 9.26 3.67
CA PHE A 17 0.43 10.65 3.99
C PHE A 17 1.57 11.35 4.74
N ALA A 18 2.25 10.64 5.65
CA ALA A 18 3.41 11.18 6.35
C ALA A 18 4.55 11.54 5.38
N PHE A 19 4.84 10.68 4.41
CA PHE A 19 5.86 10.98 3.39
C PHE A 19 5.39 12.03 2.39
N ALA A 20 4.12 12.04 2.00
CA ALA A 20 3.56 13.01 1.07
C ALA A 20 3.62 14.44 1.61
N SER A 21 3.48 14.64 2.92
CA SER A 21 3.59 15.95 3.56
C SER A 21 4.98 16.58 3.45
N ILE A 22 6.03 15.74 3.46
CA ILE A 22 7.43 16.19 3.28
C ILE A 22 7.75 16.29 1.78
N PHE A 23 7.25 15.37 0.99
CA PHE A 23 7.50 15.29 -0.45
C PHE A 23 6.93 16.51 -1.20
N ALA A 24 5.69 16.91 -0.90
CA ALA A 24 4.98 17.93 -1.66
C ALA A 24 5.71 19.29 -1.74
N PRO A 25 6.20 19.87 -0.64
CA PRO A 25 6.93 21.15 -0.70
C PRO A 25 8.26 21.04 -1.43
N LEU A 26 9.03 19.95 -1.22
CA LEU A 26 10.30 19.71 -1.92
C LEU A 26 10.09 19.54 -3.43
N PHE A 27 9.07 18.79 -3.80
CA PHE A 27 8.72 18.59 -5.21
C PHE A 27 8.32 19.91 -5.86
N SER A 28 7.48 20.72 -5.20
CA SER A 28 7.06 22.04 -5.68
C SER A 28 8.25 22.97 -5.90
N GLN A 29 9.20 23.00 -4.98
CA GLN A 29 10.42 23.79 -5.11
C GLN A 29 11.19 23.43 -6.38
N TYR A 30 11.51 22.15 -6.57
CA TYR A 30 12.27 21.70 -7.74
C TYR A 30 11.51 21.84 -9.05
N PHE A 31 10.19 21.78 -9.01
CA PHE A 31 9.34 22.04 -10.17
C PHE A 31 9.48 23.49 -10.62
N HIS A 32 9.39 24.46 -9.71
CA HIS A 32 9.55 25.90 -10.01
C HIS A 32 10.99 26.28 -10.40
N GLU A 33 11.98 25.54 -9.89
CA GLU A 33 13.38 25.69 -10.33
C GLU A 33 13.65 25.08 -11.72
N GLY A 34 12.68 24.36 -12.31
CA GLY A 34 12.85 23.63 -13.58
C GLY A 34 13.83 22.46 -13.48
N ASN A 35 14.14 21.98 -12.27
CA ASN A 35 15.13 20.95 -12.03
C ASN A 35 14.51 19.55 -12.07
N GLN A 36 14.23 19.07 -13.29
CA GLN A 36 13.59 17.78 -13.52
C GLN A 36 14.36 16.60 -12.88
N LYS A 37 15.69 16.64 -12.90
CA LYS A 37 16.52 15.58 -12.32
C LYS A 37 16.26 15.42 -10.81
N LYS A 38 16.24 16.54 -10.08
CA LYS A 38 15.95 16.52 -8.62
C LYS A 38 14.50 16.15 -8.34
N MET A 39 13.55 16.56 -9.18
CA MET A 39 12.14 16.15 -9.04
C MET A 39 12.01 14.63 -9.09
N VAL A 40 12.62 13.98 -10.09
CA VAL A 40 12.61 12.51 -10.23
C VAL A 40 13.34 11.83 -9.06
N GLU A 41 14.48 12.38 -8.64
CA GLU A 41 15.25 11.84 -7.52
C GLU A 41 14.46 11.85 -6.21
N VAL A 42 13.85 12.98 -5.86
CA VAL A 42 13.02 13.12 -4.65
C VAL A 42 11.81 12.20 -4.73
N PHE A 43 11.17 12.07 -5.90
CA PHE A 43 10.06 11.14 -6.09
C PHE A 43 10.49 9.70 -5.84
N GLN A 44 11.56 9.25 -6.49
CA GLN A 44 12.07 7.87 -6.36
C GLN A 44 12.54 7.55 -4.95
N LEU A 45 13.21 8.50 -4.29
CA LEU A 45 13.68 8.36 -2.92
C LEU A 45 12.51 8.23 -1.94
N SER A 46 11.52 9.12 -2.05
CA SER A 46 10.32 9.08 -1.19
C SER A 46 9.51 7.80 -1.41
N THR A 47 9.33 7.37 -2.67
CA THR A 47 8.67 6.10 -2.99
C THR A 47 9.42 4.90 -2.40
N LYS A 48 10.76 4.90 -2.47
CA LYS A 48 11.60 3.86 -1.85
C LYS A 48 11.35 3.78 -0.35
N TRP A 49 11.32 4.91 0.36
CA TRP A 49 11.08 4.95 1.80
C TRP A 49 9.66 4.54 2.18
N ILE A 50 8.65 4.96 1.41
CA ILE A 50 7.27 4.50 1.60
C ILE A 50 7.22 2.97 1.47
N LEU A 51 7.84 2.41 0.43
CA LEU A 51 7.88 0.97 0.21
C LEU A 51 8.56 0.25 1.39
N LEU A 52 9.75 0.70 1.80
CA LEU A 52 10.50 0.10 2.89
C LEU A 52 9.74 0.08 4.23
N THR A 53 9.07 1.19 4.56
CA THR A 53 8.33 1.32 5.82
C THR A 53 6.96 0.63 5.79
N SER A 54 6.30 0.56 4.62
CA SER A 54 5.00 -0.08 4.49
C SER A 54 5.06 -1.60 4.27
N LEU A 55 6.14 -2.14 3.70
CA LEU A 55 6.30 -3.57 3.47
C LEU A 55 6.16 -4.44 4.74
N PRO A 56 6.77 -4.09 5.88
CA PRO A 56 6.59 -4.86 7.12
C PRO A 56 5.14 -4.98 7.52
N LEU A 57 4.47 -3.83 7.54
CA LEU A 57 3.06 -3.76 7.90
C LEU A 57 2.19 -4.52 6.89
N PHE A 58 2.48 -4.41 5.60
CA PHE A 58 1.81 -5.14 4.53
C PHE A 58 1.87 -6.65 4.74
N ILE A 59 3.06 -7.20 4.97
CA ILE A 59 3.27 -8.62 5.19
C ILE A 59 2.56 -9.08 6.48
N PHE A 60 2.69 -8.31 7.55
CA PHE A 60 2.01 -8.59 8.81
C PHE A 60 0.48 -8.66 8.62
N LEU A 61 -0.12 -7.69 7.94
CA LEU A 61 -1.56 -7.66 7.71
C LEU A 61 -2.05 -8.82 6.84
N ILE A 62 -1.25 -9.28 5.87
CA ILE A 62 -1.61 -10.44 5.05
C ILE A 62 -1.51 -11.74 5.85
N LEU A 63 -0.40 -11.97 6.53
CA LEU A 63 -0.14 -13.24 7.21
C LEU A 63 -1.01 -13.44 8.46
N PHE A 64 -1.35 -12.37 9.15
CA PHE A 64 -2.14 -12.39 10.39
C PHE A 64 -3.57 -11.85 10.21
N SER A 65 -4.06 -11.77 8.98
CA SER A 65 -5.37 -11.19 8.65
C SER A 65 -6.51 -11.77 9.49
N ASN A 66 -6.56 -13.09 9.65
CA ASN A 66 -7.59 -13.78 10.42
C ASN A 66 -7.50 -13.41 11.92
N THR A 67 -6.30 -13.49 12.48
CA THR A 67 -6.06 -13.14 13.89
C THR A 67 -6.41 -11.70 14.20
N ILE A 68 -6.02 -10.78 13.31
CA ILE A 68 -6.29 -9.35 13.46
C ILE A 68 -7.80 -9.09 13.40
N LEU A 69 -8.51 -9.71 12.47
CA LEU A 69 -9.96 -9.54 12.36
C LEU A 69 -10.70 -10.15 13.56
N MET A 70 -10.25 -11.27 14.12
CA MET A 70 -10.81 -11.86 15.33
C MET A 70 -10.72 -10.94 16.56
N LEU A 71 -9.75 -10.02 16.64
CA LEU A 71 -9.68 -9.01 17.70
C LEU A 71 -10.87 -8.04 17.70
N PHE A 72 -11.52 -7.86 16.55
CA PHE A 72 -12.73 -7.04 16.43
C PHE A 72 -14.03 -7.84 16.68
N GLY A 73 -13.93 -9.16 16.84
CA GLY A 73 -15.02 -10.08 17.09
C GLY A 73 -14.91 -11.38 16.30
N SER A 74 -15.37 -12.49 16.86
CA SER A 74 -15.28 -13.82 16.22
C SER A 74 -16.00 -13.91 14.87
N GLU A 75 -17.01 -13.06 14.67
CA GLU A 75 -17.77 -12.98 13.42
C GLU A 75 -16.92 -12.51 12.22
N PHE A 76 -15.84 -11.75 12.48
CA PHE A 76 -14.98 -11.20 11.42
C PHE A 76 -13.95 -12.21 10.90
N GLY A 77 -13.65 -13.25 11.65
CA GLY A 77 -12.71 -14.30 11.26
C GLY A 77 -13.12 -15.05 9.98
N ASN A 78 -14.43 -15.23 9.77
CA ASN A 78 -14.97 -15.90 8.58
C ASN A 78 -14.77 -15.12 7.27
N ASN A 79 -14.40 -13.84 7.35
CA ASN A 79 -14.17 -12.94 6.21
C ASN A 79 -12.69 -12.61 6.02
N SER A 80 -11.80 -13.51 6.41
CA SER A 80 -10.35 -13.30 6.42
C SER A 80 -9.73 -12.87 5.09
N LEU A 81 -10.34 -13.21 3.95
CA LEU A 81 -9.86 -12.84 2.62
C LEU A 81 -10.03 -11.35 2.29
N ALA A 82 -10.98 -10.66 2.92
CA ALA A 82 -11.23 -9.25 2.62
C ALA A 82 -10.04 -8.36 3.01
N LEU A 83 -9.41 -8.62 4.15
CA LEU A 83 -8.26 -7.83 4.62
C LEU A 83 -7.03 -7.97 3.72
N PRO A 84 -6.55 -9.17 3.34
CA PRO A 84 -5.46 -9.33 2.39
C PRO A 84 -5.72 -8.66 1.05
N ILE A 85 -6.91 -8.85 0.47
CA ILE A 85 -7.27 -8.27 -0.82
C ILE A 85 -7.20 -6.74 -0.77
N LEU A 86 -7.81 -6.12 0.25
CA LEU A 86 -7.79 -4.67 0.40
C LEU A 86 -6.37 -4.15 0.69
N THR A 87 -5.60 -4.89 1.49
CA THR A 87 -4.21 -4.54 1.83
C THR A 87 -3.33 -4.48 0.58
N VAL A 88 -3.52 -5.40 -0.38
CA VAL A 88 -2.83 -5.36 -1.68
C VAL A 88 -3.19 -4.07 -2.44
N GLY A 89 -4.48 -3.72 -2.52
CA GLY A 89 -4.91 -2.49 -3.19
C GLY A 89 -4.31 -1.22 -2.58
N ILE A 90 -4.29 -1.15 -1.25
CA ILE A 90 -3.72 -0.01 -0.52
C ILE A 90 -2.18 0.03 -0.66
N MET A 91 -1.51 -1.11 -0.71
CA MET A 91 -0.07 -1.16 -0.97
C MET A 91 0.28 -0.65 -2.37
N ILE A 92 -0.48 -1.04 -3.39
CA ILE A 92 -0.34 -0.48 -4.75
C ILE A 92 -0.54 1.04 -4.71
N GLN A 93 -1.60 1.51 -4.04
CA GLN A 93 -1.84 2.93 -3.87
C GLN A 93 -0.69 3.64 -3.13
N ALA A 94 -0.06 3.01 -2.14
CA ALA A 94 1.05 3.60 -1.39
C ALA A 94 2.29 3.80 -2.29
N VAL A 95 2.61 2.83 -3.15
CA VAL A 95 3.75 2.90 -4.07
C VAL A 95 3.57 4.01 -5.12
N PHE A 96 2.38 4.16 -5.67
CA PHE A 96 2.08 5.16 -6.71
C PHE A 96 1.44 6.44 -6.18
N GLY A 97 1.22 6.54 -4.87
CA GLY A 97 0.42 7.58 -4.25
C GLY A 97 1.00 8.98 -4.34
N LEU A 98 2.33 9.10 -4.41
CA LEU A 98 3.02 10.39 -4.61
C LEU A 98 2.71 11.03 -5.98
N GLY A 99 2.19 10.28 -6.94
CA GLY A 99 1.74 10.83 -8.21
C GLY A 99 0.62 11.88 -8.07
N SER A 100 -0.23 11.76 -7.04
CA SER A 100 -1.28 12.76 -6.78
C SER A 100 -0.72 14.11 -6.34
N PRO A 101 0.11 14.23 -5.29
CA PRO A 101 0.73 15.50 -4.93
C PRO A 101 1.62 16.08 -6.04
N SER A 102 2.31 15.24 -6.84
CA SER A 102 3.09 15.72 -7.99
C SER A 102 2.21 16.46 -8.98
N LEU A 103 1.08 15.88 -9.39
CA LEU A 103 0.12 16.52 -10.31
C LEU A 103 -0.48 17.80 -9.71
N THR A 104 -0.79 17.80 -8.42
CA THR A 104 -1.34 18.98 -7.74
C THR A 104 -0.33 20.13 -7.70
N MET A 105 0.92 19.86 -7.31
CA MET A 105 1.97 20.87 -7.19
C MET A 105 2.43 21.39 -8.55
N SER A 106 2.22 20.65 -9.64
CA SER A 106 2.52 21.04 -11.00
C SER A 106 1.36 21.74 -11.72
N GLY A 107 0.25 22.03 -11.04
CA GLY A 107 -0.92 22.68 -11.63
C GLY A 107 -1.87 21.75 -12.39
N PHE A 108 -1.60 20.45 -12.44
CA PHE A 108 -2.41 19.44 -13.12
C PHE A 108 -3.51 18.83 -12.23
N GLN A 109 -4.03 19.58 -11.28
CA GLN A 109 -5.05 19.12 -10.33
C GLN A 109 -6.36 18.61 -10.97
N LYS A 110 -6.67 19.06 -12.22
CA LYS A 110 -7.82 18.56 -12.98
C LYS A 110 -7.77 17.04 -13.20
N TYR A 111 -6.57 16.49 -13.42
CA TYR A 111 -6.38 15.05 -13.59
C TYR A 111 -6.70 14.30 -12.30
N ASN A 112 -6.30 14.83 -11.15
CA ASN A 112 -6.68 14.23 -9.86
C ASN A 112 -8.19 14.17 -9.66
N LEU A 113 -8.94 15.19 -10.09
CA LEU A 113 -10.40 15.18 -10.06
C LEU A 113 -10.98 14.09 -10.99
N ILE A 114 -10.50 14.03 -12.23
CA ILE A 114 -10.94 13.01 -13.20
C ILE A 114 -10.65 11.61 -12.66
N ASN A 115 -9.45 11.39 -12.15
CA ASN A 115 -9.04 10.11 -11.56
C ASN A 115 -9.92 9.70 -10.37
N ALA A 116 -10.28 10.67 -9.52
CA ALA A 116 -11.19 10.42 -8.40
C ALA A 116 -12.59 10.01 -8.87
N LEU A 117 -13.12 10.67 -9.91
CA LEU A 117 -14.41 10.31 -10.52
C LEU A 117 -14.35 8.92 -11.18
N VAL A 118 -13.32 8.63 -11.95
CA VAL A 118 -13.13 7.30 -12.55
C VAL A 118 -13.05 6.23 -11.48
N ALA A 119 -12.28 6.44 -10.42
CA ALA A 119 -12.18 5.49 -9.32
C ALA A 119 -13.52 5.30 -8.60
N LEU A 120 -14.28 6.39 -8.37
CA LEU A 120 -15.59 6.35 -7.75
C LEU A 120 -16.58 5.51 -8.57
N PHE A 121 -16.73 5.81 -9.85
CA PHE A 121 -17.65 5.07 -10.72
C PHE A 121 -17.23 3.61 -10.87
N THR A 122 -15.94 3.34 -11.03
CA THR A 122 -15.41 1.96 -11.08
C THR A 122 -15.72 1.21 -9.78
N ASN A 123 -15.50 1.84 -8.62
CA ASN A 123 -15.77 1.23 -7.32
C ASN A 123 -17.26 0.93 -7.14
N ILE A 124 -18.15 1.88 -7.46
CA ILE A 124 -19.60 1.68 -7.39
C ILE A 124 -20.04 0.53 -8.29
N PHE A 125 -19.60 0.54 -9.56
CA PHE A 125 -19.96 -0.48 -10.54
C PHE A 125 -19.51 -1.88 -10.08
N LEU A 126 -18.26 -2.01 -9.65
CA LEU A 126 -17.71 -3.28 -9.18
C LEU A 126 -18.39 -3.75 -7.90
N ASN A 127 -18.71 -2.85 -6.97
CA ASN A 127 -19.40 -3.21 -5.74
C ASN A 127 -20.81 -3.76 -6.02
N ILE A 128 -21.56 -3.18 -6.96
CA ILE A 128 -22.87 -3.68 -7.37
C ILE A 128 -22.74 -5.11 -7.94
N MET A 129 -21.67 -5.41 -8.68
CA MET A 129 -21.47 -6.73 -9.27
C MET A 129 -20.89 -7.77 -8.28
N LEU A 130 -19.92 -7.36 -7.45
CA LEU A 130 -19.13 -8.30 -6.66
C LEU A 130 -19.70 -8.54 -5.25
N ILE A 131 -20.35 -7.55 -4.64
CA ILE A 131 -20.91 -7.72 -3.28
C ILE A 131 -21.99 -8.81 -3.23
N PRO A 132 -22.93 -8.92 -4.19
CA PRO A 132 -23.93 -9.98 -4.15
C PRO A 132 -23.35 -11.40 -4.25
N GLN A 133 -22.17 -11.54 -4.89
CA GLN A 133 -21.53 -12.85 -5.13
C GLN A 133 -20.53 -13.22 -4.01
N PHE A 134 -19.76 -12.23 -3.52
CA PHE A 134 -18.63 -12.45 -2.64
C PHE A 134 -18.74 -11.72 -1.29
N GLY A 135 -19.85 -11.04 -1.03
CA GLY A 135 -20.05 -10.31 0.23
C GLY A 135 -18.96 -9.27 0.49
N ILE A 136 -18.38 -9.30 1.68
CA ILE A 136 -17.34 -8.35 2.12
C ILE A 136 -16.04 -8.49 1.27
N ALA A 137 -15.70 -9.70 0.85
CA ALA A 137 -14.55 -9.91 -0.04
C ALA A 137 -14.79 -9.24 -1.41
N GLY A 138 -16.04 -9.24 -1.91
CA GLY A 138 -16.43 -8.53 -3.13
C GLY A 138 -16.22 -7.02 -3.02
N ALA A 139 -16.56 -6.41 -1.88
CA ALA A 139 -16.30 -4.99 -1.62
C ALA A 139 -14.78 -4.69 -1.59
N ALA A 140 -13.99 -5.58 -0.99
CA ALA A 140 -12.53 -5.46 -0.98
C ALA A 140 -11.93 -5.56 -2.39
N MET A 141 -12.43 -6.49 -3.22
CA MET A 141 -12.02 -6.64 -4.62
C MET A 141 -12.35 -5.38 -5.44
N GLY A 142 -13.58 -4.88 -5.34
CA GLY A 142 -14.02 -3.66 -6.05
C GLY A 142 -13.14 -2.45 -5.69
N THR A 143 -12.86 -2.27 -4.40
CA THR A 143 -11.99 -1.20 -3.93
C THR A 143 -10.54 -1.39 -4.42
N THR A 144 -10.01 -2.60 -4.36
CA THR A 144 -8.64 -2.91 -4.82
C THR A 144 -8.47 -2.62 -6.31
N ILE A 145 -9.43 -3.02 -7.14
CA ILE A 145 -9.39 -2.75 -8.59
C ILE A 145 -9.48 -1.25 -8.86
N ALA A 146 -10.34 -0.52 -8.16
CA ALA A 146 -10.43 0.93 -8.28
C ALA A 146 -9.12 1.64 -7.88
N LEU A 147 -8.47 1.19 -6.78
CA LEU A 147 -7.17 1.70 -6.34
C LEU A 147 -6.06 1.38 -7.34
N PHE A 148 -6.06 0.20 -7.93
CA PHE A 148 -5.13 -0.17 -8.98
C PHE A 148 -5.29 0.72 -10.21
N LEU A 149 -6.53 0.93 -10.67
CA LEU A 149 -6.83 1.76 -11.83
C LEU A 149 -6.36 3.21 -11.63
N ILE A 150 -6.69 3.82 -10.49
CA ILE A 150 -6.26 5.20 -10.20
C ILE A 150 -4.73 5.31 -10.10
N SER A 151 -4.07 4.28 -9.58
CA SER A 151 -2.60 4.22 -9.49
C SER A 151 -1.96 4.15 -10.85
N LEU A 152 -2.55 3.37 -11.76
CA LEU A 152 -2.12 3.24 -13.14
C LEU A 152 -2.31 4.56 -13.93
N LEU A 153 -3.46 5.21 -13.78
CA LEU A 153 -3.71 6.52 -14.39
C LEU A 153 -2.66 7.54 -13.93
N ARG A 154 -2.43 7.67 -12.64
CA ARG A 154 -1.41 8.56 -12.08
C ARG A 154 0.00 8.26 -12.58
N PHE A 155 0.33 6.98 -12.76
CA PHE A 155 1.61 6.57 -13.32
C PHE A 155 1.79 7.13 -14.73
N PHE A 156 0.82 6.91 -15.62
CA PHE A 156 0.87 7.42 -17.00
C PHE A 156 0.83 8.94 -17.06
N GLU A 157 -0.01 9.59 -16.27
CA GLU A 157 -0.10 11.06 -16.24
C GLU A 157 1.23 11.71 -15.81
N ASN A 158 1.85 11.19 -14.75
CA ASN A 158 3.16 11.71 -14.33
C ASN A 158 4.25 11.45 -15.38
N TYR A 159 4.17 10.31 -16.09
CA TYR A 159 5.11 10.01 -17.16
C TYR A 159 4.92 10.96 -18.35
N TYR A 160 3.68 11.15 -18.82
CA TYR A 160 3.43 11.96 -20.02
C TYR A 160 3.43 13.47 -19.75
N LEU A 161 2.91 13.93 -18.63
CA LEU A 161 2.79 15.36 -18.33
C LEU A 161 4.04 15.95 -17.69
N LEU A 162 4.73 15.19 -16.87
CA LEU A 162 5.90 15.66 -16.13
C LEU A 162 7.22 15.04 -16.62
N GLY A 163 7.16 14.12 -17.58
CA GLY A 163 8.35 13.44 -18.10
C GLY A 163 9.08 12.59 -17.04
N MET A 164 8.36 12.17 -15.97
CA MET A 164 8.95 11.46 -14.85
C MET A 164 8.88 9.96 -15.03
N ASN A 165 10.02 9.30 -15.07
CA ASN A 165 10.06 7.84 -14.96
C ASN A 165 9.97 7.45 -13.47
N LEU A 166 8.78 7.01 -13.07
CA LEU A 166 8.49 6.64 -11.67
C LEU A 166 9.11 5.30 -11.27
N LEU A 167 9.39 4.43 -12.25
CA LEU A 167 10.01 3.13 -12.00
C LEU A 167 11.53 3.29 -11.97
N SER A 168 12.10 2.92 -10.84
CA SER A 168 13.55 2.86 -10.66
C SER A 168 13.97 1.45 -10.31
N THR A 169 15.09 1.00 -10.86
CA THR A 169 15.73 -0.27 -10.45
C THR A 169 16.05 -0.31 -8.95
N LYS A 170 16.15 0.89 -8.33
CA LYS A 170 16.34 1.03 -6.87
C LYS A 170 15.16 0.48 -6.05
N LEU A 171 13.96 0.34 -6.65
CA LEU A 171 12.77 -0.25 -5.99
C LEU A 171 12.82 -1.78 -5.96
N LEU A 172 13.63 -2.40 -6.83
CA LEU A 172 13.71 -3.85 -6.92
C LEU A 172 14.29 -4.48 -5.64
N LYS A 173 15.30 -3.85 -5.05
CA LYS A 173 15.92 -4.34 -3.80
C LYS A 173 14.93 -4.42 -2.63
N PRO A 174 14.18 -3.34 -2.28
CA PRO A 174 13.14 -3.42 -1.24
C PRO A 174 12.06 -4.46 -1.51
N ILE A 175 11.64 -4.59 -2.77
CA ILE A 175 10.62 -5.59 -3.15
C ILE A 175 11.14 -7.01 -2.92
N LEU A 176 12.34 -7.32 -3.41
CA LEU A 176 12.96 -8.63 -3.22
C LEU A 176 13.20 -8.94 -1.74
N ALA A 177 13.68 -7.96 -0.96
CA ALA A 177 13.86 -8.10 0.49
C ALA A 177 12.52 -8.38 1.19
N GLY A 178 11.47 -7.65 0.83
CA GLY A 178 10.13 -7.87 1.37
C GLY A 178 9.57 -9.25 1.02
N LEU A 179 9.69 -9.67 -0.23
CA LEU A 179 9.23 -10.99 -0.66
C LEU A 179 10.00 -12.12 0.03
N SER A 180 11.33 -12.03 0.13
CA SER A 180 12.15 -13.05 0.82
C SER A 180 11.78 -13.14 2.30
N THR A 181 11.61 -12.02 2.98
CA THR A 181 11.20 -11.99 4.39
C THR A 181 9.79 -12.54 4.58
N GLY A 182 8.85 -12.14 3.71
CA GLY A 182 7.49 -12.68 3.73
C GLY A 182 7.46 -14.19 3.54
N MET A 183 8.28 -14.72 2.63
CA MET A 183 8.43 -16.16 2.40
C MET A 183 8.99 -16.88 3.63
N ILE A 184 10.03 -16.33 4.26
CA ILE A 184 10.61 -16.90 5.50
C ILE A 184 9.57 -16.93 6.61
N VAL A 185 8.85 -15.83 6.84
CA VAL A 185 7.80 -15.75 7.87
C VAL A 185 6.67 -16.75 7.58
N TYR A 186 6.27 -16.87 6.31
CA TYR A 186 5.25 -17.85 5.89
C TYR A 186 5.68 -19.30 6.18
N LEU A 187 6.93 -19.65 5.88
CA LEU A 187 7.47 -21.00 6.12
C LEU A 187 7.65 -21.29 7.61
N VAL A 188 8.01 -20.32 8.42
CA VAL A 188 8.21 -20.48 9.87
C VAL A 188 6.89 -20.47 10.64
N LYS A 189 5.85 -19.84 10.09
CA LYS A 189 4.53 -19.73 10.70
C LYS A 189 3.97 -21.07 11.25
N PRO A 190 3.91 -22.20 10.51
CA PRO A 190 3.37 -23.46 11.01
C PRO A 190 4.16 -24.00 12.21
N TYR A 191 5.49 -23.90 12.19
CA TYR A 191 6.35 -24.43 13.25
C TYR A 191 6.18 -23.70 14.59
N VAL A 192 5.83 -22.41 14.57
CA VAL A 192 5.63 -21.59 15.76
C VAL A 192 4.20 -21.66 16.27
N PHE A 193 3.22 -21.81 15.38
CA PHE A 193 1.80 -21.81 15.74
C PHE A 193 1.28 -23.18 16.17
N GLU A 194 1.85 -24.30 15.70
CA GLU A 194 1.49 -25.65 16.14
C GLU A 194 1.96 -25.96 17.57
N SER A 195 2.93 -25.20 18.11
CA SER A 195 3.43 -25.40 19.47
C SER A 195 2.52 -24.86 20.58
N GLY A 196 1.32 -24.35 20.28
CA GLY A 196 0.32 -23.92 21.26
C GLY A 196 0.68 -22.64 22.04
N TYR A 197 1.81 -22.05 21.80
CA TYR A 197 2.23 -20.76 22.37
C TYR A 197 1.75 -19.59 21.50
N PHE A 198 0.45 -19.33 21.57
CA PHE A 198 -0.11 -18.09 21.04
C PHE A 198 0.15 -16.98 22.05
N ASP A 199 1.41 -16.55 22.17
CA ASP A 199 1.78 -15.44 23.03
C ASP A 199 2.07 -14.19 22.23
N TYR A 200 1.72 -13.05 22.81
CA TYR A 200 2.05 -11.69 22.38
C TYR A 200 3.50 -11.52 21.93
N HIS A 201 4.40 -12.33 22.50
CA HIS A 201 5.83 -12.35 22.20
C HIS A 201 6.17 -12.83 20.78
N SER A 202 5.42 -13.75 20.19
CA SER A 202 5.70 -14.25 18.85
C SER A 202 5.43 -13.18 17.77
N SER A 203 4.37 -12.41 17.89
CA SER A 203 4.05 -11.32 16.96
C SER A 203 5.07 -10.19 17.02
N ILE A 204 5.58 -9.87 18.22
CA ILE A 204 6.64 -8.90 18.44
C ILE A 204 7.98 -9.42 17.88
N LEU A 205 8.27 -10.70 18.09
CA LEU A 205 9.49 -11.33 17.55
C LEU A 205 9.54 -11.27 16.02
N TYR A 206 8.42 -11.50 15.35
CA TYR A 206 8.32 -11.37 13.90
C TYR A 206 8.54 -9.94 13.43
N LEU A 207 7.98 -8.95 14.12
CA LEU A 207 8.20 -7.54 13.81
C LEU A 207 9.68 -7.16 14.00
N VAL A 208 10.31 -7.67 15.07
CA VAL A 208 11.74 -7.43 15.35
C VAL A 208 12.63 -8.11 14.31
N ILE A 209 12.37 -9.36 13.95
CA ILE A 209 13.11 -10.08 12.91
C ILE A 209 12.99 -9.35 11.57
N TYR A 210 11.80 -8.85 11.25
CA TYR A 210 11.60 -8.11 10.02
C TYR A 210 12.33 -6.76 10.02
N LEU A 211 12.29 -6.02 11.13
CA LEU A 211 13.01 -4.75 11.28
C LEU A 211 14.53 -4.97 11.20
N LEU A 212 15.06 -6.06 11.76
CA LEU A 212 16.46 -6.43 11.67
C LEU A 212 16.87 -6.80 10.23
N PHE A 213 16.06 -7.59 9.53
CA PHE A 213 16.28 -7.90 8.12
C PHE A 213 16.13 -6.68 7.22
N GLY A 214 15.15 -5.81 7.48
CA GLY A 214 15.00 -4.54 6.77
C GLY A 214 16.22 -3.64 6.93
N ALA A 215 16.81 -3.58 8.13
CA ALA A 215 18.02 -2.79 8.40
C ALA A 215 19.26 -3.29 7.66
N ILE A 216 19.35 -4.59 7.35
CA ILE A 216 20.49 -5.18 6.61
C ILE A 216 20.44 -4.82 5.11
N PHE A 217 19.26 -4.50 4.57
CA PHE A 217 19.06 -4.18 3.14
C PHE A 217 18.89 -2.68 2.84
N ILE A 218 19.00 -1.80 3.85
CA ILE A 218 19.08 -0.34 3.70
C ILE A 218 20.52 0.08 3.43
#